data_3f418e17d7304773af96ed547a42f753
#
_entry.id   3f418e17d7304773af96ed547a42f753
#
_cell.length_a   1.000
_cell.length_b   1.000
_cell.length_c   1.000
_cell.angle_alpha   90.00
_cell.angle_beta   90.00
_cell.angle_gamma   90.00
#
_symmetry.space_group_name_H-M   'P 1'
#
loop_
_entity.id
_entity.type
_entity.pdbx_description
1 polymer ?
#
loop_
_entity_poly.entity_id
_entity_poly.type
_entity_poly.pdbx_seq_one_letter_code
_entity_poly.pdbx_strand_id
1 'polypeptide(L)'
;MPPKNITARPTTDFAKESLFNLLVNRMEFDNVDMLDLFAGTGGIGLEFISRGAREVTAVEMAHTQQNFIISCCKQLGVRNLHLIRGDVFKFIKTCHVQYDFIYADPPYDLEQLPTLPDLIFEQGILKEGGYFVLEHSKHNDFYNHPHFVEQRNYGSVHFSFLQQEKI
;
A
#
# COMPACT_ATOMS: atom_id res chain seq x y z
N MET A 1 -9.31 -13.24 -11.45
CA MET A 1 -10.42 -12.27 -11.30
C MET A 1 -10.79 -12.12 -9.83
N PRO A 2 -10.96 -10.91 -9.33
CA PRO A 2 -11.45 -10.72 -7.97
C PRO A 2 -12.86 -11.29 -7.79
N PRO A 3 -13.21 -11.73 -6.58
CA PRO A 3 -14.58 -12.16 -6.29
C PRO A 3 -15.60 -11.05 -6.53
N LYS A 4 -16.78 -11.44 -6.98
CA LYS A 4 -17.83 -10.46 -7.33
C LYS A 4 -18.40 -9.70 -6.12
N ASN A 5 -18.22 -10.25 -4.91
CA ASN A 5 -18.75 -9.65 -3.68
C ASN A 5 -17.72 -8.80 -2.91
N ILE A 6 -16.64 -8.44 -3.56
CA ILE A 6 -15.68 -7.49 -2.99
C ILE A 6 -16.32 -6.10 -3.01
N THR A 7 -16.35 -5.44 -1.85
CA THR A 7 -16.90 -4.09 -1.70
C THR A 7 -15.89 -3.00 -1.95
N ALA A 8 -14.60 -3.26 -1.67
CA ALA A 8 -13.54 -2.29 -1.93
C ALA A 8 -13.24 -2.24 -3.44
N ARG A 9 -13.07 -1.04 -3.97
CA ARG A 9 -12.76 -0.85 -5.38
C ARG A 9 -11.30 -1.23 -5.64
N PRO A 10 -11.00 -2.17 -6.56
CA PRO A 10 -9.61 -2.48 -6.90
C PRO A 10 -8.98 -1.33 -7.68
N THR A 11 -7.68 -1.14 -7.49
CA THR A 11 -6.87 -0.24 -8.33
C THR A 11 -6.98 -0.73 -9.77
N THR A 12 -7.24 0.16 -10.71
CA THR A 12 -7.35 -0.21 -12.13
C THR A 12 -6.02 -0.75 -12.65
N ASP A 13 -6.08 -1.64 -13.63
CA ASP A 13 -4.87 -2.21 -14.24
C ASP A 13 -3.97 -1.13 -14.81
N PHE A 14 -4.55 -0.11 -15.44
CA PHE A 14 -3.80 1.02 -15.98
C PHE A 14 -3.07 1.79 -14.88
N ALA A 15 -3.76 2.11 -13.78
CA ALA A 15 -3.16 2.83 -12.67
C ALA A 15 -2.07 2.00 -12.00
N LYS A 16 -2.30 0.70 -11.79
CA LYS A 16 -1.30 -0.21 -11.24
C LYS A 16 -0.04 -0.27 -12.11
N GLU A 17 -0.20 -0.45 -13.41
CA GLU A 17 0.92 -0.48 -14.35
C GLU A 17 1.70 0.84 -14.31
N SER A 18 0.98 1.96 -14.32
CA SER A 18 1.57 3.29 -14.25
C SER A 18 2.35 3.49 -12.96
N LEU A 19 1.81 3.03 -11.83
CA LEU A 19 2.50 3.09 -10.54
C LEU A 19 3.83 2.34 -10.60
N PHE A 20 3.85 1.11 -11.07
CA PHE A 20 5.08 0.32 -11.13
C PHE A 20 6.08 0.89 -12.14
N ASN A 21 5.61 1.48 -13.23
CA ASN A 21 6.49 2.19 -14.17
C ASN A 21 7.20 3.37 -13.51
N LEU A 22 6.54 4.06 -12.59
CA LEU A 22 7.18 5.11 -11.79
C LEU A 22 8.17 4.53 -10.80
N LEU A 23 7.79 3.45 -10.11
CA LEU A 23 8.61 2.87 -9.04
C LEU A 23 9.92 2.27 -9.54
N VAL A 24 9.95 1.68 -10.76
CA VAL A 24 11.18 1.09 -11.30
C VAL A 24 12.31 2.12 -11.46
N ASN A 25 11.98 3.40 -11.57
CA ASN A 25 12.97 4.48 -11.69
C ASN A 25 13.35 5.09 -10.34
N ARG A 26 12.71 4.66 -9.25
CA ARG A 26 12.90 5.28 -7.91
C ARG A 26 13.46 4.34 -6.88
N MET A 27 13.30 3.05 -7.08
CA MET A 27 13.69 2.06 -6.08
C MET A 27 14.02 0.73 -6.74
N GLU A 28 14.78 -0.07 -6.03
CA GLU A 28 14.97 -1.48 -6.36
C GLU A 28 14.00 -2.30 -5.53
N PHE A 29 13.44 -3.36 -6.14
CA PHE A 29 12.46 -4.20 -5.45
C PHE A 29 13.13 -5.32 -4.66
N ASP A 30 14.35 -5.73 -5.02
CA ASP A 30 15.04 -6.81 -4.35
C ASP A 30 15.23 -6.52 -2.87
N ASN A 31 14.86 -7.50 -2.04
CA ASN A 31 15.02 -7.44 -0.59
C ASN A 31 14.22 -6.35 0.13
N VAL A 32 13.22 -5.79 -0.54
CA VAL A 32 12.35 -4.77 0.05
C VAL A 32 11.37 -5.41 1.02
N ASP A 33 11.17 -4.77 2.17
CA ASP A 33 10.08 -5.06 3.09
C ASP A 33 8.94 -4.09 2.80
N MET A 34 7.80 -4.62 2.40
CA MET A 34 6.66 -3.82 1.94
C MET A 34 5.45 -4.02 2.85
N LEU A 35 4.75 -2.92 3.15
CA LEU A 35 3.50 -2.93 3.89
C LEU A 35 2.37 -2.48 2.96
N ASP A 36 1.35 -3.33 2.82
CA ASP A 36 0.19 -3.10 1.97
C ASP A 36 -1.03 -2.88 2.86
N LEU A 37 -1.41 -1.63 3.06
CA LEU A 37 -2.54 -1.23 3.90
C LEU A 37 -3.80 -1.15 3.04
N PHE A 38 -4.91 -1.67 3.56
CA PHE A 38 -6.15 -1.83 2.78
C PHE A 38 -5.87 -2.69 1.55
N ALA A 39 -5.30 -3.88 1.77
CA ALA A 39 -4.70 -4.67 0.71
C ALA A 39 -5.67 -5.12 -0.38
N GLY A 40 -6.96 -5.19 -0.08
CA GLY A 40 -7.97 -5.59 -1.05
C GLY A 40 -7.71 -7.00 -1.58
N THR A 41 -7.50 -7.12 -2.89
CA THR A 41 -7.21 -8.40 -3.53
C THR A 41 -5.75 -8.83 -3.38
N GLY A 42 -4.91 -7.97 -2.82
CA GLY A 42 -3.49 -8.27 -2.63
C GLY A 42 -2.62 -8.04 -3.87
N GLY A 43 -3.18 -7.45 -4.93
CA GLY A 43 -2.49 -7.32 -6.21
C GLY A 43 -1.19 -6.52 -6.14
N ILE A 44 -1.17 -5.43 -5.37
CA ILE A 44 0.03 -4.60 -5.24
C ILE A 44 1.13 -5.36 -4.49
N GLY A 45 0.79 -5.98 -3.34
CA GLY A 45 1.76 -6.76 -2.57
C GLY A 45 2.31 -7.94 -3.35
N LEU A 46 1.46 -8.66 -4.09
CA LEU A 46 1.89 -9.78 -4.91
C LEU A 46 2.82 -9.33 -6.05
N GLU A 47 2.57 -8.16 -6.62
CA GLU A 47 3.48 -7.60 -7.64
C GLU A 47 4.86 -7.31 -7.04
N PHE A 48 4.91 -6.77 -5.82
CA PHE A 48 6.19 -6.57 -5.11
C PHE A 48 6.95 -7.89 -4.94
N ILE A 49 6.23 -8.95 -4.56
CA ILE A 49 6.84 -10.28 -4.40
C ILE A 49 7.40 -10.77 -5.74
N SER A 50 6.64 -10.63 -6.83
CA SER A 50 7.09 -11.08 -8.15
C SER A 50 8.34 -10.33 -8.62
N ARG A 51 8.59 -9.14 -8.09
CA ARG A 51 9.75 -8.31 -8.42
C ARG A 51 10.92 -8.48 -7.43
N GLY A 52 10.80 -9.36 -6.45
CA GLY A 52 11.91 -9.71 -5.56
C GLY A 52 11.82 -9.21 -4.14
N ALA A 53 10.68 -8.67 -3.72
CA ALA A 53 10.51 -8.22 -2.33
C ALA A 53 10.82 -9.36 -1.35
N ARG A 54 11.46 -9.00 -0.23
CA ARG A 54 11.82 -9.97 0.80
C ARG A 54 10.60 -10.45 1.57
N GLU A 55 9.81 -9.53 2.07
CA GLU A 55 8.61 -9.79 2.86
C GLU A 55 7.55 -8.74 2.52
N VAL A 56 6.31 -9.18 2.40
CA VAL A 56 5.16 -8.30 2.28
C VAL A 56 4.21 -8.58 3.43
N THR A 57 3.81 -7.52 4.13
CA THR A 57 2.75 -7.58 5.14
C THR A 57 1.52 -6.92 4.55
N ALA A 58 0.42 -7.64 4.46
CA ALA A 58 -0.84 -7.13 3.92
C ALA A 58 -1.87 -7.05 5.03
N VAL A 59 -2.45 -5.86 5.23
CA VAL A 59 -3.49 -5.64 6.24
C VAL A 59 -4.83 -5.49 5.55
N GLU A 60 -5.78 -6.36 5.89
CA GLU A 60 -7.11 -6.38 5.28
C GLU A 60 -8.17 -6.78 6.30
N MET A 61 -9.25 -6.02 6.35
CA MET A 61 -10.33 -6.23 7.30
C MET A 61 -11.45 -7.12 6.72
N ALA A 62 -11.70 -7.06 5.42
CA ALA A 62 -12.81 -7.77 4.79
C ALA A 62 -12.50 -9.25 4.60
N HIS A 63 -13.36 -10.10 5.16
CA HIS A 63 -13.17 -11.56 5.18
C HIS A 63 -13.07 -12.16 3.77
N THR A 64 -13.92 -11.72 2.86
CA THR A 64 -13.91 -12.19 1.46
C THR A 64 -12.57 -11.92 0.79
N GLN A 65 -12.02 -10.73 0.99
CA GLN A 65 -10.73 -10.34 0.42
C GLN A 65 -9.58 -11.10 1.08
N GLN A 66 -9.64 -11.33 2.38
CA GLN A 66 -8.65 -12.16 3.09
C GLN A 66 -8.58 -13.55 2.47
N ASN A 67 -9.73 -14.17 2.24
CA ASN A 67 -9.78 -15.51 1.64
C ASN A 67 -9.23 -15.52 0.22
N PHE A 68 -9.51 -14.47 -0.55
CA PHE A 68 -8.96 -14.35 -1.90
C PHE A 68 -7.43 -14.24 -1.89
N ILE A 69 -6.87 -13.43 -0.99
CA ILE A 69 -5.41 -13.30 -0.85
C ILE A 69 -4.78 -14.64 -0.51
N ILE A 70 -5.35 -15.35 0.46
CA ILE A 70 -4.86 -16.67 0.88
C ILE A 70 -4.87 -17.65 -0.30
N SER A 71 -5.97 -17.67 -1.05
CA SER A 71 -6.12 -18.52 -2.21
C SER A 71 -5.06 -18.23 -3.29
N CYS A 72 -4.83 -16.94 -3.58
CA CYS A 72 -3.81 -16.53 -4.54
C CYS A 72 -2.42 -16.97 -4.10
N CYS A 73 -2.08 -16.80 -2.82
CA CYS A 73 -0.78 -17.22 -2.29
C CYS A 73 -0.58 -18.73 -2.43
N LYS A 74 -1.61 -19.52 -2.16
CA LYS A 74 -1.54 -20.97 -2.34
C LYS A 74 -1.32 -21.36 -3.79
N GLN A 75 -2.07 -20.76 -4.72
CA GLN A 75 -1.96 -21.07 -6.14
C GLN A 75 -0.59 -20.71 -6.72
N LEU A 76 -0.02 -19.60 -6.25
CA LEU A 76 1.24 -19.08 -6.75
C LEU A 76 2.45 -19.60 -5.98
N GLY A 77 2.25 -20.36 -4.90
CA GLY A 77 3.34 -20.84 -4.06
C GLY A 77 4.05 -19.71 -3.29
N VAL A 78 3.35 -18.64 -3.00
CA VAL A 78 3.90 -17.49 -2.27
C VAL A 78 3.93 -17.79 -0.77
N ARG A 79 5.10 -17.64 -0.14
CA ARG A 79 5.29 -17.89 1.30
C ARG A 79 5.70 -16.67 2.09
N ASN A 80 6.10 -15.61 1.41
CA ASN A 80 6.61 -14.39 2.04
C ASN A 80 5.62 -13.22 2.04
N LEU A 81 4.32 -13.51 1.89
CA LEU A 81 3.25 -12.56 2.14
C LEU A 81 2.56 -12.96 3.45
N HIS A 82 2.52 -12.04 4.39
CA HIS A 82 1.92 -12.24 5.72
C HIS A 82 0.65 -11.43 5.81
N LEU A 83 -0.49 -12.12 5.89
CA LEU A 83 -1.79 -11.48 5.99
C LEU A 83 -2.10 -11.14 7.45
N ILE A 84 -2.36 -9.88 7.72
CA ILE A 84 -2.86 -9.39 9.00
C ILE A 84 -4.35 -9.12 8.85
N ARG A 85 -5.16 -9.82 9.62
CA ARG A 85 -6.62 -9.68 9.60
C ARG A 85 -7.01 -8.64 10.62
N GLY A 86 -7.47 -7.49 10.15
CA GLY A 86 -7.89 -6.45 11.06
C GLY A 86 -7.92 -5.07 10.46
N ASP A 87 -8.11 -4.11 11.36
CA ASP A 87 -8.23 -2.71 11.02
C ASP A 87 -6.85 -2.06 10.86
N VAL A 88 -6.69 -1.29 9.78
CA VAL A 88 -5.42 -0.61 9.47
C VAL A 88 -5.00 0.34 10.59
N PHE A 89 -5.92 1.11 11.13
CA PHE A 89 -5.58 2.12 12.15
C PHE A 89 -5.10 1.47 13.44
N LYS A 90 -5.70 0.35 13.83
CA LYS A 90 -5.23 -0.42 14.99
C LYS A 90 -3.86 -1.04 14.72
N PHE A 91 -3.65 -1.55 13.52
CA PHE A 91 -2.36 -2.12 13.13
C PHE A 91 -1.25 -1.07 13.24
N ILE A 92 -1.46 0.13 12.68
CA ILE A 92 -0.46 1.19 12.71
C ILE A 92 -0.06 1.53 14.14
N LYS A 93 -1.04 1.66 15.04
CA LYS A 93 -0.79 2.06 16.43
C LYS A 93 0.14 1.11 17.20
N THR A 94 0.12 -0.17 16.82
CA THR A 94 0.90 -1.20 17.53
C THR A 94 2.09 -1.72 16.74
N CYS A 95 2.30 -1.19 15.53
CA CYS A 95 3.39 -1.63 14.67
C CYS A 95 4.71 -1.01 15.11
N HIS A 96 5.73 -1.85 15.29
CA HIS A 96 7.09 -1.42 15.63
C HIS A 96 8.11 -1.91 14.62
N VAL A 97 7.65 -2.46 13.49
CA VAL A 97 8.49 -2.87 12.37
C VAL A 97 8.60 -1.72 11.39
N GLN A 98 9.75 -1.58 10.76
CA GLN A 98 9.95 -0.58 9.71
C GLN A 98 9.94 -1.22 8.33
N TYR A 99 9.40 -0.49 7.36
CA TYR A 99 9.25 -0.95 5.98
C TYR A 99 9.99 -0.01 5.04
N ASP A 100 10.48 -0.56 3.92
CA ASP A 100 11.08 0.23 2.84
C ASP A 100 10.03 0.95 2.02
N PHE A 101 8.86 0.34 1.89
CA PHE A 101 7.76 0.88 1.09
C PHE A 101 6.44 0.57 1.76
N ILE A 102 5.58 1.58 1.87
CA ILE A 102 4.23 1.44 2.39
C ILE A 102 3.24 1.94 1.34
N TYR A 103 2.24 1.13 1.04
CA TYR A 103 1.16 1.49 0.12
C TYR A 103 -0.17 1.44 0.87
N ALA A 104 -1.05 2.39 0.60
CA ALA A 104 -2.40 2.40 1.16
C ALA A 104 -3.42 2.75 0.09
N ASP A 105 -4.47 1.93 -0.01
CA ASP A 105 -5.59 2.15 -0.92
C ASP A 105 -6.91 2.12 -0.14
N PRO A 106 -7.16 3.14 0.70
CA PRO A 106 -8.38 3.20 1.48
C PRO A 106 -9.58 3.53 0.60
N PRO A 107 -10.81 3.22 1.06
CA PRO A 107 -11.99 3.78 0.41
C PRO A 107 -11.86 5.31 0.32
N TYR A 108 -12.17 5.87 -0.86
CA TYR A 108 -11.91 7.29 -1.11
C TYR A 108 -12.73 8.22 -0.21
N ASP A 109 -13.88 7.75 0.27
CA ASP A 109 -14.75 8.51 1.17
C ASP A 109 -14.51 8.22 2.66
N LEU A 110 -13.45 7.44 2.98
CA LEU A 110 -13.11 7.15 4.36
C LEU A 110 -12.75 8.44 5.08
N GLU A 111 -13.46 8.74 6.16
CA GLU A 111 -13.30 9.99 6.92
C GLU A 111 -11.87 10.18 7.44
N GLN A 112 -11.22 9.08 7.84
CA GLN A 112 -9.89 9.09 8.43
C GLN A 112 -8.76 9.08 7.40
N LEU A 113 -9.08 9.01 6.09
CA LEU A 113 -8.06 8.95 5.04
C LEU A 113 -7.04 10.09 5.14
N PRO A 114 -7.44 11.35 5.36
CA PRO A 114 -6.47 12.46 5.43
C PRO A 114 -5.47 12.33 6.58
N THR A 115 -5.74 11.52 7.59
CA THR A 115 -4.85 11.34 8.74
C THR A 115 -3.75 10.33 8.50
N LEU A 116 -3.85 9.51 7.45
CA LEU A 116 -2.91 8.42 7.23
C LEU A 116 -1.44 8.86 7.14
N PRO A 117 -1.08 9.92 6.39
CA PRO A 117 0.32 10.33 6.35
C PRO A 117 0.89 10.64 7.74
N ASP A 118 0.18 11.43 8.54
CA ASP A 118 0.66 11.77 9.88
C ASP A 118 0.81 10.53 10.76
N LEU A 119 -0.14 9.60 10.69
CA LEU A 119 -0.09 8.37 11.48
C LEU A 119 1.14 7.52 11.10
N ILE A 120 1.43 7.39 9.82
CA ILE A 120 2.58 6.62 9.33
C ILE A 120 3.89 7.24 9.82
N PHE A 121 4.07 8.54 9.64
CA PHE A 121 5.32 9.21 9.99
C PHE A 121 5.50 9.34 11.51
N GLU A 122 4.43 9.60 12.25
CA GLU A 122 4.49 9.67 13.72
C GLU A 122 4.82 8.31 14.34
N GLN A 123 4.32 7.22 13.77
CA GLN A 123 4.60 5.88 14.27
C GLN A 123 6.03 5.41 13.97
N GLY A 124 6.70 6.04 13.00
CA GLY A 124 8.09 5.71 12.69
C GLY A 124 8.26 4.36 12.02
N ILE A 125 7.29 3.95 11.21
CA ILE A 125 7.30 2.63 10.56
C ILE A 125 7.82 2.65 9.13
N LEU A 126 8.32 3.79 8.68
CA LEU A 126 8.94 3.92 7.37
C LEU A 126 10.45 4.08 7.56
N LYS A 127 11.23 3.22 6.88
CA LYS A 127 12.68 3.30 6.95
C LYS A 127 13.19 4.59 6.32
N GLU A 128 14.39 4.99 6.72
CA GLU A 128 15.11 6.11 6.13
C GLU A 128 15.15 5.98 4.61
N GLY A 129 14.73 7.04 3.90
CA GLY A 129 14.62 7.04 2.45
C GLY A 129 13.44 6.28 1.88
N GLY A 130 12.64 5.62 2.72
CA GLY A 130 11.47 4.86 2.28
C GLY A 130 10.33 5.74 1.79
N TYR A 131 9.49 5.16 0.94
CA TYR A 131 8.33 5.84 0.37
C TYR A 131 7.03 5.34 0.95
N PHE A 132 6.10 6.27 1.17
CA PHE A 132 4.69 5.97 1.41
C PHE A 132 3.89 6.49 0.21
N VAL A 133 3.14 5.60 -0.44
CA VAL A 133 2.25 5.96 -1.55
C VAL A 133 0.82 5.78 -1.10
N LEU A 134 0.04 6.85 -1.17
CA LEU A 134 -1.38 6.86 -0.80
C LEU A 134 -2.21 7.07 -2.05
N GLU A 135 -3.10 6.11 -2.33
CA GLU A 135 -4.08 6.24 -3.40
C GLU A 135 -5.31 6.96 -2.86
N HIS A 136 -5.79 7.97 -3.62
CA HIS A 136 -6.95 8.76 -3.21
C HIS A 136 -7.61 9.41 -4.42
N SER A 137 -8.74 10.09 -4.21
CA SER A 137 -9.41 10.87 -5.25
C SER A 137 -8.99 12.33 -5.18
N LYS A 138 -9.55 13.15 -6.09
CA LYS A 138 -9.30 14.59 -6.15
C LYS A 138 -9.79 15.35 -4.90
N HIS A 139 -10.60 14.71 -4.06
CA HIS A 139 -11.13 15.36 -2.85
C HIS A 139 -10.10 15.53 -1.75
N ASN A 140 -8.96 14.88 -1.87
CA ASN A 140 -7.86 15.01 -0.93
C ASN A 140 -6.59 15.42 -1.67
N ASP A 141 -5.76 16.23 -1.02
CA ASP A 141 -4.40 16.50 -1.46
C ASP A 141 -3.49 16.57 -0.25
N PHE A 142 -2.19 16.38 -0.49
CA PHE A 142 -1.19 16.34 0.56
C PHE A 142 -0.01 17.27 0.25
N TYR A 143 -0.22 18.24 -0.63
CA TYR A 143 0.82 19.18 -1.09
C TYR A 143 1.53 19.92 0.04
N ASN A 144 0.82 20.17 1.14
CA ASN A 144 1.37 20.92 2.28
C ASN A 144 1.99 20.02 3.36
N HIS A 145 1.97 18.69 3.17
CA HIS A 145 2.57 17.79 4.14
C HIS A 145 4.09 17.88 4.08
N PRO A 146 4.79 17.90 5.25
CA PRO A 146 6.25 18.05 5.28
C PRO A 146 7.03 16.99 4.49
N HIS A 147 6.46 15.79 4.36
CA HIS A 147 7.10 14.68 3.66
C HIS A 147 6.62 14.48 2.23
N PHE A 148 5.75 15.36 1.74
CA PHE A 148 5.20 15.24 0.38
C PHE A 148 6.31 15.41 -0.66
N VAL A 149 6.34 14.51 -1.66
CA VAL A 149 7.30 14.56 -2.76
C VAL A 149 6.62 14.95 -4.07
N GLU A 150 5.57 14.22 -4.44
CA GLU A 150 4.84 14.49 -5.69
C GLU A 150 3.50 13.77 -5.71
N GLN A 151 2.64 14.21 -6.63
CA GLN A 151 1.38 13.53 -6.90
C GLN A 151 1.31 13.21 -8.39
N ARG A 152 0.84 12.02 -8.72
CA ARG A 152 0.59 11.56 -10.08
C ARG A 152 -0.86 11.12 -10.21
N ASN A 153 -1.50 11.55 -11.29
CA ASN A 153 -2.91 11.29 -11.53
C ASN A 153 -3.09 10.45 -12.78
N TYR A 154 -3.89 9.40 -12.65
CA TYR A 154 -4.26 8.52 -13.76
C TYR A 154 -5.77 8.40 -13.77
N GLY A 155 -6.44 9.27 -14.55
CA GLY A 155 -7.89 9.40 -14.49
C GLY A 155 -8.33 9.86 -13.11
N SER A 156 -9.24 9.14 -12.50
CA SER A 156 -9.75 9.44 -11.16
C SER A 156 -8.84 8.93 -10.04
N VAL A 157 -7.80 8.17 -10.38
CA VAL A 157 -6.87 7.61 -9.40
C VAL A 157 -5.71 8.57 -9.20
N HIS A 158 -5.52 9.03 -7.97
CA HIS A 158 -4.41 9.91 -7.60
C HIS A 158 -3.47 9.15 -6.67
N PHE A 159 -2.17 9.23 -6.96
CA PHE A 159 -1.13 8.70 -6.07
C PHE A 159 -0.34 9.86 -5.49
N SER A 160 -0.36 10.01 -4.17
CA SER A 160 0.54 10.93 -3.47
C SER A 160 1.73 10.16 -2.95
N PHE A 161 2.93 10.65 -3.26
CA PHE A 161 4.20 10.06 -2.83
C PHE A 161 4.75 10.91 -1.69
N LEU A 162 5.00 10.28 -0.56
CA LEU A 162 5.64 10.89 0.60
C LEU A 162 6.89 10.07 0.93
N GLN A 163 7.92 10.73 1.43
CA GLN A 163 9.21 10.07 1.64
C GLN A 163 9.79 10.43 3.00
N GLN A 164 10.33 9.42 3.71
CA GLN A 164 11.11 9.62 4.90
C GLN A 164 12.49 10.15 4.52
N GLU A 165 12.94 11.18 5.23
CA GLU A 165 14.25 11.79 4.95
C GLU A 165 15.39 10.77 5.12
N LYS A 166 16.42 10.94 4.31
CA LYS A 166 17.69 10.23 4.49
C LYS A 166 18.54 11.02 5.49
N ILE A 167 19.05 10.31 6.46
CA ILE A 167 19.94 10.91 7.48
C ILE A 167 21.38 10.84 7.03
#